data_2e992afd7f4313f0c158c97f7df999f5
#
_entry.id   2e992afd7f4313f0c158c97f7df999f5
#
_cell.length_a   1.000
_cell.length_b   1.000
_cell.length_c   1.000
_cell.angle_alpha   90.00
_cell.angle_beta   90.00
_cell.angle_gamma   90.00
#
_symmetry.space_group_name_H-M   'P 1'
#
loop_
_entity.id
_entity.type
_entity.pdbx_description
1 polymer ?
#
loop_
_entity_poly.entity_id
_entity_poly.type
_entity_poly.pdbx_seq_one_letter_code
_entity_poly.pdbx_strand_id
1 'polypeptide(L)'
;LFCSKGYEICFDQLKICGTDKQTTGSSVTSFKETALDVTITSGSTIYHFDKRHAVFDSISHNGTELLQKPMQFNFFRAPTDNDVMKGSWYRAHLNDFTVKCYDTAVTSNDSEVIITVSQSMGWSIHQPFAKLNVTYSVGCKLNISCTAEFSNKVENLPRFGIRFFMPRSFEAVDYFGYGPHESYIDKHLSSYMGHFSANIADMFEDYVRPQENSSHYGC
;
A
#
# COMPACT_ATOMS: atom_id res chain seq x y z
N LEU A 1 -24.10 39.86 -3.70
CA LEU A 1 -23.38 38.78 -3.02
C LEU A 1 -23.95 37.46 -3.53
N PHE A 2 -23.11 36.58 -4.00
CA PHE A 2 -23.50 35.26 -4.54
C PHE A 2 -23.69 34.18 -3.44
N CYS A 3 -23.33 34.50 -2.20
CA CYS A 3 -23.44 33.59 -1.06
C CYS A 3 -23.97 34.33 0.20
N SER A 4 -24.48 33.57 1.18
CA SER A 4 -24.94 34.08 2.45
C SER A 4 -23.80 34.58 3.33
N LYS A 5 -24.10 35.43 4.31
CA LYS A 5 -23.11 35.85 5.32
C LYS A 5 -22.63 34.64 6.13
N GLY A 6 -21.29 34.50 6.24
CA GLY A 6 -20.67 33.37 6.93
C GLY A 6 -20.35 32.17 6.04
N TYR A 7 -20.60 32.27 4.74
CA TYR A 7 -20.17 31.26 3.79
C TYR A 7 -18.64 31.23 3.70
N GLU A 8 -18.04 30.06 3.90
CA GLU A 8 -16.61 29.85 3.75
C GLU A 8 -16.23 29.86 2.27
N ILE A 9 -15.37 30.79 1.87
CA ILE A 9 -14.93 30.94 0.48
C ILE A 9 -13.65 30.13 0.24
N CYS A 10 -12.74 30.11 1.22
CA CYS A 10 -11.50 29.37 1.18
C CYS A 10 -11.01 29.11 2.62
N PHE A 11 -10.14 28.15 2.76
CA PHE A 11 -9.43 27.84 4.00
C PHE A 11 -7.96 27.59 3.69
N ASP A 12 -7.11 27.66 4.73
CA ASP A 12 -5.73 27.23 4.68
C ASP A 12 -5.35 26.56 6.00
N GLN A 13 -4.37 25.68 5.98
CA GLN A 13 -3.95 24.91 7.13
C GLN A 13 -2.43 24.99 7.27
N LEU A 14 -1.96 25.55 8.38
CA LEU A 14 -0.56 25.69 8.69
C LEU A 14 -0.12 24.64 9.72
N LYS A 15 0.89 23.84 9.40
CA LYS A 15 1.49 22.90 10.34
C LYS A 15 2.35 23.65 11.35
N ILE A 16 1.93 23.67 12.64
CA ILE A 16 2.67 24.31 13.73
C ILE A 16 3.71 23.35 14.30
N CYS A 17 3.36 22.12 14.61
CA CYS A 17 4.26 21.10 15.12
C CYS A 17 3.74 19.69 14.78
N GLY A 18 4.58 18.70 14.91
CA GLY A 18 4.20 17.30 14.80
C GLY A 18 5.03 16.46 15.75
N THR A 19 4.42 15.49 16.39
CA THR A 19 5.12 14.49 17.21
C THR A 19 5.00 13.14 16.54
N ASP A 20 6.13 12.53 16.23
CA ASP A 20 6.14 11.12 15.80
C ASP A 20 5.90 10.25 17.03
N LYS A 21 4.75 9.61 17.08
CA LYS A 21 4.42 8.62 18.11
C LYS A 21 5.22 7.35 17.81
N GLN A 22 6.33 7.15 18.49
CA GLN A 22 7.02 5.87 18.43
C GLN A 22 6.21 4.84 19.22
N THR A 23 5.79 3.79 18.54
CA THR A 23 5.18 2.63 19.20
C THR A 23 6.30 1.79 19.80
N THR A 24 6.53 1.94 21.10
CA THR A 24 7.41 1.06 21.87
C THR A 24 6.56 -0.10 22.36
N GLY A 25 6.71 -1.26 21.78
CA GLY A 25 6.13 -2.51 22.24
C GLY A 25 7.19 -3.59 22.19
N SER A 26 7.39 -4.30 23.30
CA SER A 26 8.14 -5.55 23.30
C SER A 26 7.17 -6.66 22.88
N SER A 27 7.32 -7.21 21.70
CA SER A 27 6.57 -8.40 21.29
C SER A 27 7.48 -9.62 21.40
N VAL A 28 6.97 -10.67 22.03
CA VAL A 28 7.58 -11.99 21.91
C VAL A 28 7.32 -12.46 20.49
N THR A 29 8.36 -12.61 19.72
CA THR A 29 8.26 -13.07 18.34
C THR A 29 8.82 -14.48 18.26
N SER A 30 8.04 -15.41 17.72
CA SER A 30 8.48 -16.76 17.39
C SER A 30 8.19 -17.03 15.92
N PHE A 31 8.98 -17.89 15.28
CA PHE A 31 8.72 -18.27 13.89
C PHE A 31 9.04 -19.72 13.61
N LYS A 32 8.38 -20.26 12.60
CA LYS A 32 8.64 -21.56 12.01
C LYS A 32 8.90 -21.38 10.52
N GLU A 33 10.01 -21.87 10.05
CA GLU A 33 10.40 -21.81 8.65
C GLU A 33 10.34 -23.20 8.03
N THR A 34 9.81 -23.27 6.81
CA THR A 34 9.86 -24.45 5.94
C THR A 34 10.58 -24.10 4.64
N ALA A 35 10.66 -25.05 3.72
CA ALA A 35 11.20 -24.78 2.38
C ALA A 35 10.34 -23.80 1.56
N LEU A 36 9.03 -23.71 1.85
CA LEU A 36 8.05 -22.98 1.04
C LEU A 36 7.46 -21.76 1.76
N ASP A 37 7.48 -21.73 3.08
CA ASP A 37 6.78 -20.72 3.86
C ASP A 37 7.52 -20.34 5.15
N VAL A 38 7.10 -19.22 5.73
CA VAL A 38 7.49 -18.76 7.07
C VAL A 38 6.24 -18.35 7.81
N THR A 39 5.98 -18.97 8.97
CA THR A 39 4.91 -18.56 9.89
C THR A 39 5.53 -17.82 11.05
N ILE A 40 5.10 -16.57 11.31
CA ILE A 40 5.62 -15.72 12.38
C ILE A 40 4.48 -15.39 13.33
N THR A 41 4.71 -15.58 14.63
CA THR A 41 3.75 -15.21 15.69
C THR A 41 4.32 -14.05 16.49
N SER A 42 3.60 -12.93 16.51
CA SER A 42 3.95 -11.73 17.26
C SER A 42 2.75 -11.29 18.11
N GLY A 43 2.80 -11.57 19.39
CA GLY A 43 1.66 -11.38 20.29
C GLY A 43 0.44 -12.17 19.81
N SER A 44 -0.67 -11.46 19.55
CA SER A 44 -1.93 -12.05 19.03
C SER A 44 -2.02 -12.06 17.51
N THR A 45 -0.96 -11.66 16.80
CA THR A 45 -0.92 -11.60 15.33
C THR A 45 -0.08 -12.74 14.78
N ILE A 46 -0.61 -13.44 13.79
CA ILE A 46 0.08 -14.50 13.05
C ILE A 46 0.22 -14.04 11.60
N TYR A 47 1.43 -14.08 11.11
CA TYR A 47 1.79 -13.77 9.73
C TYR A 47 2.21 -15.05 9.02
N HIS A 48 1.68 -15.29 7.83
CA HIS A 48 2.11 -16.38 6.96
C HIS A 48 2.71 -15.76 5.68
N PHE A 49 3.95 -16.14 5.36
CA PHE A 49 4.71 -15.63 4.24
C PHE A 49 5.00 -16.76 3.25
N ASP A 50 4.52 -16.64 2.03
CA ASP A 50 4.82 -17.57 0.92
C ASP A 50 6.13 -17.16 0.24
N LYS A 51 7.16 -18.00 0.37
CA LYS A 51 8.48 -17.78 -0.22
C LYS A 51 8.50 -17.83 -1.75
N ARG A 52 7.56 -18.54 -2.37
CA ARG A 52 7.48 -18.65 -3.83
C ARG A 52 7.01 -17.35 -4.47
N HIS A 53 6.03 -16.71 -3.85
CA HIS A 53 5.46 -15.44 -4.31
C HIS A 53 6.10 -14.24 -3.61
N ALA A 54 6.89 -14.49 -2.55
CA ALA A 54 7.63 -13.49 -1.78
C ALA A 54 6.74 -12.42 -1.15
N VAL A 55 5.58 -12.83 -0.63
CA VAL A 55 4.58 -11.94 -0.02
C VAL A 55 3.88 -12.62 1.16
N PHE A 56 3.26 -11.82 2.02
CA PHE A 56 2.30 -12.34 3.00
C PHE A 56 1.00 -12.71 2.29
N ASP A 57 0.56 -13.94 2.46
CA ASP A 57 -0.70 -14.46 1.92
C ASP A 57 -1.78 -14.62 2.98
N SER A 58 -1.40 -14.57 4.27
CA SER A 58 -2.32 -14.50 5.41
C SER A 58 -1.72 -13.63 6.52
N ILE A 59 -2.56 -12.80 7.11
CA ILE A 59 -2.28 -12.07 8.35
C ILE A 59 -3.54 -12.16 9.21
N SER A 60 -3.44 -12.80 10.36
CA SER A 60 -4.56 -12.90 11.31
C SER A 60 -4.25 -12.21 12.62
N HIS A 61 -5.23 -11.51 13.19
CA HIS A 61 -5.13 -10.86 14.48
C HIS A 61 -6.28 -11.31 15.39
N ASN A 62 -5.96 -11.81 16.59
CA ASN A 62 -6.95 -12.38 17.50
C ASN A 62 -7.86 -13.45 16.84
N GLY A 63 -7.29 -14.25 15.93
CA GLY A 63 -8.03 -15.27 15.18
C GLY A 63 -8.88 -14.74 14.02
N THR A 64 -8.89 -13.45 13.76
CA THR A 64 -9.59 -12.84 12.61
C THR A 64 -8.61 -12.66 11.47
N GLU A 65 -8.92 -13.23 10.30
CA GLU A 65 -8.13 -13.05 9.08
C GLU A 65 -8.32 -11.64 8.51
N LEU A 66 -7.20 -10.97 8.24
CA LEU A 66 -7.17 -9.61 7.71
C LEU A 66 -7.01 -9.57 6.19
N LEU A 67 -6.51 -10.63 5.57
CA LEU A 67 -6.28 -10.70 4.13
C LEU A 67 -7.24 -11.66 3.45
N GLN A 68 -8.02 -11.18 2.49
CA GLN A 68 -8.83 -12.03 1.61
C GLN A 68 -8.02 -12.63 0.45
N LYS A 69 -6.91 -11.97 0.08
CA LYS A 69 -5.98 -12.40 -0.97
C LYS A 69 -4.57 -12.02 -0.55
N PRO A 70 -3.54 -12.69 -1.11
CA PRO A 70 -2.15 -12.33 -0.87
C PRO A 70 -1.90 -10.84 -1.13
N MET A 71 -1.04 -10.25 -0.31
CA MET A 71 -0.49 -8.92 -0.51
C MET A 71 0.16 -8.82 -1.89
N GLN A 72 0.10 -7.65 -2.53
CA GLN A 72 0.67 -7.45 -3.86
C GLN A 72 1.42 -6.11 -3.93
N PHE A 73 2.55 -6.09 -4.61
CA PHE A 73 3.12 -4.84 -5.10
C PHE A 73 2.23 -4.26 -6.20
N ASN A 74 2.10 -2.95 -6.21
CA ASN A 74 1.21 -2.26 -7.14
C ASN A 74 1.97 -1.14 -7.86
N PHE A 75 1.96 -1.18 -9.19
CA PHE A 75 2.60 -0.21 -10.07
C PHE A 75 1.58 0.52 -10.96
N PHE A 76 0.31 0.20 -10.80
CA PHE A 76 -0.75 0.67 -11.69
C PHE A 76 -1.95 1.21 -10.91
N ARG A 77 -2.61 2.20 -11.48
CA ARG A 77 -3.94 2.66 -11.12
C ARG A 77 -4.76 2.89 -12.37
N ALA A 78 -6.08 2.96 -12.25
CA ALA A 78 -6.92 3.39 -13.35
C ALA A 78 -6.50 4.81 -13.79
N PRO A 79 -6.44 5.10 -15.09
CA PRO A 79 -6.12 6.43 -15.56
C PRO A 79 -7.19 7.44 -15.15
N THR A 80 -6.76 8.65 -14.82
CA THR A 80 -7.62 9.83 -14.73
C THR A 80 -7.73 10.51 -16.10
N ASP A 81 -8.62 11.50 -16.22
CA ASP A 81 -8.77 12.28 -17.45
C ASP A 81 -7.49 13.02 -17.86
N ASN A 82 -6.67 13.39 -16.87
CA ASN A 82 -5.42 14.13 -17.07
C ASN A 82 -4.21 13.24 -17.43
N ASP A 83 -4.37 11.92 -17.43
CA ASP A 83 -3.26 10.99 -17.70
C ASP A 83 -3.01 10.82 -19.21
N VAL A 84 -2.27 11.76 -19.78
CA VAL A 84 -1.89 11.74 -21.20
C VAL A 84 -0.98 10.57 -21.54
N MET A 85 -0.10 10.19 -20.60
CA MET A 85 0.92 9.14 -20.77
C MET A 85 0.43 7.72 -20.48
N LYS A 86 -0.85 7.50 -20.21
CA LYS A 86 -1.42 6.18 -19.85
C LYS A 86 -1.08 5.04 -20.81
N GLY A 87 -0.87 5.34 -22.08
CA GLY A 87 -0.47 4.35 -23.09
C GLY A 87 0.90 3.72 -22.82
N SER A 88 1.83 4.43 -22.17
CA SER A 88 3.14 3.88 -21.79
C SER A 88 3.03 2.86 -20.65
N TRP A 89 2.07 3.03 -19.73
CA TRP A 89 1.83 2.12 -18.62
C TRP A 89 1.39 0.73 -19.09
N TYR A 90 0.47 0.69 -20.07
CA TYR A 90 0.01 -0.56 -20.68
C TYR A 90 1.10 -1.23 -21.52
N ARG A 91 1.90 -0.45 -22.28
CA ARG A 91 3.04 -1.00 -23.04
C ARG A 91 4.13 -1.58 -22.14
N ALA A 92 4.30 -1.03 -20.93
CA ALA A 92 5.22 -1.53 -19.93
C ALA A 92 4.64 -2.68 -19.08
N HIS A 93 3.38 -3.07 -19.31
CA HIS A 93 2.66 -4.11 -18.57
C HIS A 93 2.59 -3.87 -17.05
N LEU A 94 2.43 -2.60 -16.65
CA LEU A 94 2.33 -2.26 -15.22
C LEU A 94 1.04 -2.77 -14.56
N ASN A 95 0.03 -3.11 -15.35
CA ASN A 95 -1.29 -3.61 -14.93
C ASN A 95 -1.40 -5.14 -14.92
N ASP A 96 -0.54 -5.86 -15.63
CA ASP A 96 -0.64 -7.32 -15.89
C ASP A 96 0.75 -7.99 -15.91
N PHE A 97 1.47 -7.94 -14.83
CA PHE A 97 2.80 -8.52 -14.69
C PHE A 97 2.78 -9.81 -13.88
N THR A 98 3.84 -10.58 -14.01
CA THR A 98 4.18 -11.73 -13.17
C THR A 98 5.35 -11.40 -12.27
N VAL A 99 5.40 -12.05 -11.12
CA VAL A 99 6.49 -11.92 -10.15
C VAL A 99 7.39 -13.15 -10.23
N LYS A 100 8.71 -12.92 -10.23
CA LYS A 100 9.70 -13.97 -10.08
C LYS A 100 10.55 -13.68 -8.86
N CYS A 101 10.46 -14.53 -7.85
CA CYS A 101 11.35 -14.53 -6.69
C CYS A 101 12.66 -15.26 -7.07
N TYR A 102 13.80 -14.66 -6.73
CA TYR A 102 15.12 -15.23 -6.96
C TYR A 102 15.72 -15.80 -5.68
N ASP A 103 15.53 -15.07 -4.57
CA ASP A 103 16.08 -15.43 -3.28
C ASP A 103 15.22 -14.93 -2.14
N THR A 104 15.18 -15.70 -1.06
CA THR A 104 14.53 -15.36 0.19
C THR A 104 15.39 -15.85 1.35
N ALA A 105 15.87 -14.93 2.17
CA ALA A 105 16.61 -15.24 3.37
C ALA A 105 15.82 -14.81 4.61
N VAL A 106 15.86 -15.63 5.65
CA VAL A 106 15.19 -15.38 6.93
C VAL A 106 16.22 -15.29 8.03
N THR A 107 16.18 -14.24 8.79
CA THR A 107 17.01 -14.04 9.99
C THR A 107 16.14 -13.58 11.15
N SER A 108 16.61 -13.73 12.37
CA SER A 108 15.89 -13.24 13.55
C SER A 108 16.85 -12.70 14.59
N ASN A 109 16.36 -11.78 15.38
CA ASN A 109 16.98 -11.33 16.62
C ASN A 109 15.95 -11.42 17.76
N ASP A 110 16.29 -10.92 18.95
CA ASP A 110 15.45 -11.01 20.17
C ASP A 110 14.10 -10.27 20.03
N SER A 111 13.94 -9.37 19.04
CA SER A 111 12.77 -8.49 18.93
C SER A 111 11.98 -8.64 17.64
N GLU A 112 12.59 -9.19 16.57
CA GLU A 112 11.96 -9.27 15.26
C GLU A 112 12.48 -10.42 14.40
N VAL A 113 11.65 -10.85 13.45
CA VAL A 113 12.01 -11.73 12.34
C VAL A 113 12.12 -10.89 11.08
N ILE A 114 13.23 -11.04 10.37
CA ILE A 114 13.55 -10.27 9.17
C ILE A 114 13.57 -11.23 7.98
N ILE A 115 12.77 -10.92 6.95
CA ILE A 115 12.74 -11.64 5.68
C ILE A 115 13.26 -10.70 4.60
N THR A 116 14.35 -11.06 3.94
CA THR A 116 14.88 -10.32 2.79
C THR A 116 14.59 -11.08 1.50
N VAL A 117 14.15 -10.35 0.48
CA VAL A 117 13.71 -10.91 -0.80
C VAL A 117 14.36 -10.16 -1.94
N SER A 118 14.84 -10.90 -2.94
CA SER A 118 15.18 -10.36 -4.26
C SER A 118 14.23 -10.92 -5.29
N GLN A 119 13.53 -10.02 -5.99
CA GLN A 119 12.47 -10.39 -6.94
C GLN A 119 12.42 -9.44 -8.13
N SER A 120 11.76 -9.87 -9.20
CA SER A 120 11.49 -9.01 -10.36
C SER A 120 10.05 -9.12 -10.82
N MET A 121 9.59 -8.05 -11.46
CA MET A 121 8.29 -7.92 -12.09
C MET A 121 8.46 -7.78 -13.59
N GLY A 122 7.72 -8.57 -14.33
CA GLY A 122 7.79 -8.55 -15.79
C GLY A 122 6.62 -9.27 -16.43
N TRP A 123 6.56 -9.22 -17.75
CA TRP A 123 5.53 -9.88 -18.52
C TRP A 123 6.16 -10.90 -19.48
N SER A 124 5.72 -12.17 -19.36
CA SER A 124 6.13 -13.26 -20.24
C SER A 124 7.67 -13.39 -20.39
N ILE A 125 8.15 -13.50 -21.62
CA ILE A 125 9.57 -13.65 -21.98
C ILE A 125 10.36 -12.33 -22.03
N HIS A 126 9.69 -11.22 -21.83
CA HIS A 126 10.35 -9.91 -21.87
C HIS A 126 11.22 -9.69 -20.63
N GLN A 127 12.22 -8.81 -20.78
CA GLN A 127 12.99 -8.38 -19.64
C GLN A 127 12.09 -7.74 -18.57
N PRO A 128 12.35 -7.97 -17.28
CA PRO A 128 11.57 -7.37 -16.22
C PRO A 128 11.56 -5.84 -16.35
N PHE A 129 10.42 -5.25 -16.06
CA PHE A 129 10.33 -3.79 -16.00
C PHE A 129 10.81 -3.25 -14.65
N ALA A 130 10.78 -4.07 -13.58
CA ALA A 130 11.29 -3.71 -12.27
C ALA A 130 12.03 -4.87 -11.60
N LYS A 131 13.07 -4.53 -10.81
CA LYS A 131 13.71 -5.43 -9.85
C LYS A 131 13.56 -4.82 -8.46
N LEU A 132 13.16 -5.63 -7.49
CA LEU A 132 12.92 -5.20 -6.11
C LEU A 132 13.79 -5.98 -5.14
N ASN A 133 14.41 -5.24 -4.21
CA ASN A 133 14.94 -5.81 -2.98
C ASN A 133 14.05 -5.35 -1.84
N VAL A 134 13.43 -6.30 -1.15
CA VAL A 134 12.43 -6.06 -0.12
C VAL A 134 12.91 -6.62 1.20
N THR A 135 12.75 -5.86 2.25
CA THR A 135 12.97 -6.30 3.64
C THR A 135 11.66 -6.17 4.40
N TYR A 136 11.17 -7.29 4.89
CA TYR A 136 10.05 -7.35 5.82
C TYR A 136 10.59 -7.59 7.23
N SER A 137 10.30 -6.68 8.17
CA SER A 137 10.64 -6.83 9.57
C SER A 137 9.37 -6.98 10.38
N VAL A 138 9.19 -8.13 11.01
CA VAL A 138 8.03 -8.46 11.84
C VAL A 138 8.46 -8.49 13.29
N GLY A 139 8.04 -7.51 14.05
CA GLY A 139 8.22 -7.38 15.49
C GLY A 139 6.90 -6.98 16.13
N CYS A 140 6.86 -5.91 16.93
CA CYS A 140 5.61 -5.32 17.44
C CYS A 140 4.72 -4.77 16.31
N LYS A 141 5.27 -4.55 15.13
CA LYS A 141 4.60 -4.14 13.90
C LYS A 141 5.28 -4.77 12.69
N LEU A 142 4.57 -4.82 11.58
CA LEU A 142 5.15 -5.15 10.28
C LEU A 142 5.73 -3.88 9.65
N ASN A 143 7.04 -3.88 9.39
CA ASN A 143 7.72 -2.86 8.58
C ASN A 143 8.10 -3.48 7.24
N ILE A 144 7.90 -2.73 6.17
CA ILE A 144 8.24 -3.14 4.81
C ILE A 144 9.12 -2.04 4.21
N SER A 145 10.36 -2.39 3.88
CA SER A 145 11.29 -1.53 3.15
C SER A 145 11.54 -2.12 1.77
N CYS A 146 11.46 -1.29 0.75
CA CYS A 146 11.64 -1.74 -0.63
C CYS A 146 12.51 -0.77 -1.41
N THR A 147 13.55 -1.31 -2.06
CA THR A 147 14.31 -0.61 -3.08
C THR A 147 13.95 -1.18 -4.44
N ALA A 148 13.61 -0.31 -5.38
CA ALA A 148 13.18 -0.69 -6.72
C ALA A 148 14.09 -0.08 -7.79
N GLU A 149 14.52 -0.92 -8.75
CA GLU A 149 15.21 -0.51 -9.95
C GLU A 149 14.30 -0.73 -11.15
N PHE A 150 14.01 0.32 -11.91
CA PHE A 150 13.14 0.26 -13.08
C PHE A 150 13.96 0.26 -14.37
N SER A 151 13.48 -0.50 -15.35
CA SER A 151 14.05 -0.48 -16.69
C SER A 151 13.73 0.85 -17.40
N ASN A 152 14.52 1.20 -18.40
CA ASN A 152 14.30 2.39 -19.24
C ASN A 152 13.01 2.35 -20.07
N LYS A 153 12.29 1.24 -20.07
CA LYS A 153 10.95 1.12 -20.69
C LYS A 153 9.84 1.73 -19.85
N VAL A 154 10.10 1.95 -18.57
CA VAL A 154 9.17 2.60 -17.64
C VAL A 154 9.45 4.10 -17.66
N GLU A 155 8.75 4.83 -18.52
CA GLU A 155 8.92 6.27 -18.66
C GLU A 155 8.42 7.04 -17.43
N ASN A 156 7.33 6.56 -16.83
CA ASN A 156 6.77 7.09 -15.59
C ASN A 156 5.94 6.01 -14.86
N LEU A 157 5.78 6.18 -13.57
CA LEU A 157 4.95 5.31 -12.73
C LEU A 157 3.71 6.06 -12.28
N PRO A 158 2.50 5.54 -12.58
CA PRO A 158 1.26 6.12 -12.06
C PRO A 158 1.10 5.89 -10.55
N ARG A 159 1.69 4.81 -10.04
CA ARG A 159 1.65 4.40 -8.63
C ARG A 159 2.84 3.49 -8.32
N PHE A 160 3.33 3.56 -7.10
CA PHE A 160 4.22 2.56 -6.51
C PHE A 160 3.83 2.34 -5.06
N GLY A 161 3.53 1.12 -4.68
CA GLY A 161 3.11 0.80 -3.32
C GLY A 161 2.72 -0.65 -3.14
N ILE A 162 2.03 -0.91 -2.05
CA ILE A 162 1.55 -2.24 -1.66
C ILE A 162 0.03 -2.20 -1.58
N ARG A 163 -0.60 -3.27 -2.05
CA ARG A 163 -2.03 -3.48 -2.01
C ARG A 163 -2.36 -4.61 -1.05
N PHE A 164 -3.22 -4.32 -0.10
CA PHE A 164 -3.87 -5.30 0.78
C PHE A 164 -5.33 -5.46 0.37
N PHE A 165 -5.81 -6.69 0.38
CA PHE A 165 -7.21 -7.02 0.09
C PHE A 165 -7.84 -7.53 1.36
N MET A 166 -8.67 -6.72 1.98
CA MET A 166 -9.33 -7.05 3.24
C MET A 166 -10.69 -7.69 3.00
N PRO A 167 -11.17 -8.55 3.92
CA PRO A 167 -12.53 -9.08 3.88
C PRO A 167 -13.57 -7.97 3.91
N ARG A 168 -14.72 -8.20 3.27
CA ARG A 168 -15.82 -7.23 3.16
C ARG A 168 -16.34 -6.73 4.51
N SER A 169 -16.12 -7.47 5.59
CA SER A 169 -16.48 -7.03 6.95
C SER A 169 -15.72 -5.79 7.44
N PHE A 170 -14.62 -5.42 6.76
CA PHE A 170 -13.83 -4.20 7.02
C PHE A 170 -14.27 -3.09 6.07
N GLU A 171 -15.52 -2.64 6.16
CA GLU A 171 -16.08 -1.61 5.29
C GLU A 171 -16.06 -0.19 5.90
N ALA A 172 -15.75 -0.06 7.18
CA ALA A 172 -15.54 1.23 7.83
C ALA A 172 -14.04 1.57 7.84
N VAL A 173 -13.72 2.80 7.49
CA VAL A 173 -12.35 3.31 7.43
C VAL A 173 -12.22 4.53 8.32
N ASP A 174 -11.24 4.50 9.22
CA ASP A 174 -10.75 5.65 9.97
C ASP A 174 -9.35 5.99 9.52
N TYR A 175 -9.11 7.24 9.12
CA TYR A 175 -7.79 7.66 8.67
C TYR A 175 -7.44 9.06 9.13
N PHE A 176 -6.15 9.30 9.29
CA PHE A 176 -5.57 10.64 9.46
C PHE A 176 -4.78 10.98 8.21
N GLY A 177 -5.22 12.00 7.48
CA GLY A 177 -4.65 12.37 6.20
C GLY A 177 -5.43 13.50 5.56
N TYR A 178 -5.18 13.77 4.28
CA TYR A 178 -5.97 14.74 3.52
C TYR A 178 -7.36 14.16 3.17
N GLY A 179 -8.40 14.90 3.57
CA GLY A 179 -9.80 14.56 3.39
C GLY A 179 -10.70 15.78 3.59
N PRO A 180 -12.03 15.60 3.68
CA PRO A 180 -12.79 14.35 3.57
C PRO A 180 -12.88 13.83 2.12
N HIS A 181 -12.69 14.71 1.13
CA HIS A 181 -12.78 14.36 -0.28
C HIS A 181 -11.51 13.65 -0.77
N GLU A 182 -11.63 12.93 -1.88
CA GLU A 182 -10.46 12.34 -2.54
C GLU A 182 -9.45 13.44 -2.93
N SER A 183 -8.17 13.10 -2.88
CA SER A 183 -7.08 14.03 -3.13
C SER A 183 -6.10 13.45 -4.15
N TYR A 184 -5.94 14.17 -5.26
CA TYR A 184 -4.92 13.93 -6.27
C TYR A 184 -4.04 15.17 -6.40
N ILE A 185 -2.91 15.07 -7.09
CA ILE A 185 -1.95 16.17 -7.25
C ILE A 185 -2.59 17.43 -7.86
N ASP A 186 -3.62 17.28 -8.66
CA ASP A 186 -4.35 18.36 -9.34
C ASP A 186 -5.60 18.83 -8.59
N LYS A 187 -5.95 18.25 -7.45
CA LYS A 187 -7.14 18.66 -6.66
C LYS A 187 -6.94 18.55 -5.14
N HIS A 188 -5.79 19.03 -4.66
CA HIS A 188 -5.51 19.06 -3.22
C HIS A 188 -6.28 20.14 -2.47
N LEU A 189 -6.69 21.22 -3.14
CA LEU A 189 -7.26 22.40 -2.49
C LEU A 189 -8.63 22.20 -1.88
N SER A 190 -9.33 21.11 -2.19
CA SER A 190 -10.60 20.73 -1.58
C SER A 190 -10.45 19.91 -0.30
N SER A 191 -9.23 19.53 0.03
CA SER A 191 -8.91 18.63 1.15
C SER A 191 -7.99 19.32 2.15
N TYR A 192 -8.09 18.90 3.42
CA TYR A 192 -7.24 19.37 4.50
C TYR A 192 -6.81 18.20 5.40
N MET A 193 -5.73 18.38 6.13
CA MET A 193 -5.20 17.37 7.04
C MET A 193 -6.12 17.24 8.25
N GLY A 194 -6.63 16.05 8.50
CA GLY A 194 -7.56 15.79 9.61
C GLY A 194 -7.74 14.31 9.88
N HIS A 195 -8.55 14.01 10.89
CA HIS A 195 -9.01 12.66 11.20
C HIS A 195 -10.43 12.50 10.63
N PHE A 196 -10.60 11.50 9.79
CA PHE A 196 -11.86 11.25 9.08
C PHE A 196 -12.28 9.80 9.24
N SER A 197 -13.62 9.61 9.28
CA SER A 197 -14.26 8.30 9.29
C SER A 197 -15.25 8.23 8.13
N ALA A 198 -15.21 7.15 7.37
CA ALA A 198 -16.12 6.93 6.25
C ALA A 198 -16.40 5.44 6.04
N ASN A 199 -17.53 5.11 5.41
CA ASN A 199 -17.70 3.79 4.81
C ASN A 199 -17.06 3.78 3.42
N ILE A 200 -16.49 2.64 3.01
CA ILE A 200 -15.85 2.48 1.69
C ILE A 200 -16.81 2.82 0.55
N ALA A 201 -18.13 2.49 0.71
CA ALA A 201 -19.13 2.82 -0.29
C ALA A 201 -19.31 4.34 -0.49
N ASP A 202 -19.15 5.12 0.58
CA ASP A 202 -19.29 6.58 0.54
C ASP A 202 -18.04 7.29 -0.01
N MET A 203 -16.93 6.56 -0.14
CA MET A 203 -15.69 7.07 -0.72
C MET A 203 -15.63 6.93 -2.25
N PHE A 204 -16.64 6.33 -2.86
CA PHE A 204 -16.72 6.15 -4.31
C PHE A 204 -17.31 7.39 -4.98
N GLU A 205 -16.61 7.90 -6.00
CA GLU A 205 -17.06 9.00 -6.85
C GLU A 205 -17.55 8.46 -8.21
N ASP A 206 -18.82 8.69 -8.52
CA ASP A 206 -19.42 8.25 -9.77
C ASP A 206 -19.12 9.24 -10.91
N TYR A 207 -17.90 9.20 -11.42
CA TYR A 207 -17.49 10.05 -12.53
C TYR A 207 -18.22 9.69 -13.81
N VAL A 208 -18.63 10.69 -14.59
CA VAL A 208 -19.24 10.53 -15.91
C VAL A 208 -18.38 9.68 -16.85
N ARG A 209 -17.07 9.82 -16.76
CA ARG A 209 -16.09 8.91 -17.37
C ARG A 209 -15.38 8.15 -16.24
N PRO A 210 -15.58 6.82 -16.15
CA PRO A 210 -14.93 6.03 -15.14
C PRO A 210 -13.41 6.25 -15.11
N GLN A 211 -12.89 6.59 -13.93
CA GLN A 211 -11.48 6.85 -13.69
C GLN A 211 -11.08 6.40 -12.28
N GLU A 212 -9.80 6.50 -11.93
CA GLU A 212 -9.34 6.29 -10.56
C GLU A 212 -10.04 7.25 -9.61
N ASN A 213 -10.47 6.75 -8.46
CA ASN A 213 -11.05 7.54 -7.39
C ASN A 213 -10.71 6.98 -6.00
N SER A 214 -11.22 7.62 -4.94
CA SER A 214 -10.99 7.25 -3.53
C SER A 214 -9.53 7.36 -3.09
N SER A 215 -8.71 8.18 -3.73
CA SER A 215 -7.33 8.40 -3.32
C SER A 215 -7.26 9.42 -2.19
N HIS A 216 -6.55 9.10 -1.10
CA HIS A 216 -6.24 10.01 0.00
C HIS A 216 -4.74 10.17 0.13
N TYR A 217 -4.29 11.41 0.30
CA TYR A 217 -2.88 11.76 0.36
C TYR A 217 -2.46 12.03 1.80
N GLY A 218 -1.21 11.68 2.14
CA GLY A 218 -0.62 11.99 3.44
C GLY A 218 -1.16 11.15 4.62
N CYS A 219 -1.78 9.98 4.33
CA CYS A 219 -2.25 9.05 5.36
C CYS A 219 -1.10 8.23 5.96
#